data_bcec23e503b917a4e242923ffa4d3df7
#
_entry.id   bcec23e503b917a4e242923ffa4d3df7
#
_cell.length_a   1.000
_cell.length_b   1.000
_cell.length_c   1.000
_cell.angle_alpha   90.00
_cell.angle_beta   90.00
_cell.angle_gamma   90.00
#
_symmetry.space_group_name_H-M   'P 1'
#
loop_
_entity.id
_entity.type
_entity.pdbx_description
1 polymer ?
#
loop_
_entity_poly.entity_id
_entity_poly.type
_entity_poly.pdbx_seq_one_letter_code
_entity_poly.pdbx_strand_id
1 'polypeptide(L)'
;MRLELGRSVRLADGATQQLVDVVIDSGSKRVTHLVVQPRDHGEEARLVPVGLAEEPGDGASELALRCNAKDLEHFDLVHEFEVLHVGERPKEDPKWDVGVEDIVVTPSYAPTAFGEYSGAGAGDSEVTISYDRVPKGEIELRRASSVYSADGHLLGSVDGVDVSEGDRLARLFFQRGHFWWKREIAVPAESISKFESDTVTLGLKKDELPAH
;
A
#
# COMPACT_ATOMS: atom_id res chain seq x y z
N MET A 1 13.18 -8.72 -11.26
CA MET A 1 13.19 -7.29 -10.83
C MET A 1 12.91 -7.21 -9.33
N ARG A 2 13.74 -6.46 -8.59
CA ARG A 2 13.51 -6.24 -7.15
C ARG A 2 12.84 -4.88 -6.90
N LEU A 3 11.75 -4.90 -6.15
CA LEU A 3 10.99 -3.73 -5.72
C LEU A 3 11.20 -3.53 -4.22
N GLU A 4 12.03 -2.54 -3.84
CA GLU A 4 12.26 -2.19 -2.43
C GLU A 4 11.31 -1.06 -2.04
N LEU A 5 10.41 -1.34 -1.10
CA LEU A 5 9.44 -0.35 -0.64
C LEU A 5 10.12 0.76 0.16
N GLY A 6 9.70 1.99 -0.08
CA GLY A 6 10.31 3.18 0.50
C GLY A 6 11.54 3.70 -0.25
N ARG A 7 11.94 3.07 -1.36
CA ARG A 7 13.06 3.54 -2.20
C ARG A 7 12.60 4.55 -3.24
N SER A 8 13.58 5.30 -3.72
CA SER A 8 13.37 6.23 -4.82
C SER A 8 13.12 5.50 -6.13
N VAL A 9 12.23 6.04 -6.94
CA VAL A 9 12.02 5.66 -8.33
C VAL A 9 12.25 6.87 -9.22
N ARG A 10 12.86 6.67 -10.37
CA ARG A 10 13.15 7.71 -11.34
C ARG A 10 12.18 7.64 -12.51
N LEU A 11 11.55 8.76 -12.82
CA LEU A 11 10.68 8.92 -13.98
C LEU A 11 11.48 9.19 -15.25
N ALA A 12 10.84 9.03 -16.42
CA ALA A 12 11.45 9.24 -17.73
C ALA A 12 11.97 10.68 -17.97
N ASP A 13 11.39 11.66 -17.31
CA ASP A 13 11.82 13.08 -17.35
C ASP A 13 12.92 13.40 -16.32
N GLY A 14 13.40 12.41 -15.56
CA GLY A 14 14.42 12.56 -14.53
C GLY A 14 13.87 12.97 -13.15
N ALA A 15 12.59 13.23 -13.01
CA ALA A 15 11.96 13.46 -11.71
C ALA A 15 12.08 12.21 -10.81
N THR A 16 12.22 12.42 -9.51
CA THR A 16 12.37 11.34 -8.53
C THR A 16 11.16 11.30 -7.61
N GLN A 17 10.56 10.13 -7.50
CA GLN A 17 9.41 9.83 -6.65
C GLN A 17 9.79 8.74 -5.64
N GLN A 18 8.83 8.26 -4.87
CA GLN A 18 9.02 7.18 -3.91
C GLN A 18 8.08 6.01 -4.23
N LEU A 19 8.62 4.79 -4.29
CA LEU A 19 7.83 3.57 -4.29
C LEU A 19 7.42 3.30 -2.84
N VAL A 20 6.17 3.50 -2.51
CA VAL A 20 5.70 3.29 -1.13
C VAL A 20 5.20 1.87 -0.92
N ASP A 21 4.38 1.36 -1.83
CA ASP A 21 3.73 0.06 -1.71
C ASP A 21 3.58 -0.60 -3.09
N VAL A 22 3.05 -1.82 -3.12
CA VAL A 22 2.71 -2.55 -4.35
C VAL A 22 1.33 -3.16 -4.24
N VAL A 23 0.63 -3.25 -5.36
CA VAL A 23 -0.67 -3.92 -5.43
C VAL A 23 -0.51 -5.30 -6.07
N ILE A 24 -1.10 -6.29 -5.44
CA ILE A 24 -0.97 -7.70 -5.79
C ILE A 24 -2.36 -8.31 -5.99
N ASP A 25 -2.57 -8.98 -7.11
CA ASP A 25 -3.67 -9.92 -7.27
C ASP A 25 -3.39 -11.14 -6.38
N SER A 26 -4.19 -11.29 -5.33
CA SER A 26 -4.01 -12.33 -4.30
C SER A 26 -4.21 -13.75 -4.86
N GLY A 27 -5.04 -13.91 -5.90
CA GLY A 27 -5.34 -15.20 -6.52
C GLY A 27 -4.22 -15.70 -7.40
N SER A 28 -3.69 -14.86 -8.27
CA SER A 28 -2.60 -15.19 -9.20
C SER A 28 -1.21 -14.93 -8.64
N LYS A 29 -1.10 -14.23 -7.51
CA LYS A 29 0.14 -13.72 -6.92
C LYS A 29 0.97 -12.90 -7.92
N ARG A 30 0.29 -12.03 -8.68
CA ARG A 30 0.93 -11.11 -9.62
C ARG A 30 0.93 -9.71 -9.05
N VAL A 31 2.04 -9.01 -9.18
CA VAL A 31 2.10 -7.57 -8.95
C VAL A 31 1.46 -6.89 -10.14
N THR A 32 0.44 -6.08 -9.91
CA THR A 32 -0.33 -5.40 -10.96
C THR A 32 0.03 -3.92 -11.04
N HIS A 33 0.19 -3.28 -9.87
CA HIS A 33 0.52 -1.86 -9.79
C HIS A 33 1.62 -1.60 -8.76
N LEU A 34 2.29 -0.49 -8.97
CA LEU A 34 3.21 0.15 -8.03
C LEU A 34 2.50 1.35 -7.43
N VAL A 35 2.59 1.52 -6.13
CA VAL A 35 2.09 2.71 -5.45
C VAL A 35 3.24 3.71 -5.38
N VAL A 36 3.12 4.77 -6.16
CA VAL A 36 4.17 5.78 -6.31
C VAL A 36 3.68 7.10 -5.72
N GLN A 37 4.45 7.64 -4.78
CA GLN A 37 4.12 8.87 -4.07
C GLN A 37 5.10 9.99 -4.43
N PRO A 38 4.60 11.19 -4.78
CA PRO A 38 5.44 12.38 -4.90
C PRO A 38 6.14 12.70 -3.57
N ARG A 39 7.43 13.04 -3.62
CA ARG A 39 8.21 13.33 -2.40
C ARG A 39 7.72 14.54 -1.62
N ASP A 40 7.13 15.50 -2.30
CA ASP A 40 6.78 16.80 -1.74
C ASP A 40 5.31 16.90 -1.29
N HIS A 41 4.48 15.90 -1.61
CA HIS A 41 3.05 15.91 -1.32
C HIS A 41 2.61 14.56 -0.76
N GLY A 42 2.56 14.45 0.57
CA GLY A 42 2.33 13.22 1.32
C GLY A 42 0.97 12.52 1.12
N GLU A 43 0.09 13.04 0.27
CA GLU A 43 -1.31 12.58 0.18
C GLU A 43 -1.73 12.10 -1.21
N GLU A 44 -0.88 12.19 -2.24
CA GLU A 44 -1.26 11.86 -3.61
C GLU A 44 -0.51 10.65 -4.19
N ALA A 45 -0.57 9.52 -3.48
CA ALA A 45 -0.02 8.29 -4.03
C ALA A 45 -0.86 7.80 -5.22
N ARG A 46 -0.17 7.34 -6.29
CA ARG A 46 -0.76 6.95 -7.56
C ARG A 46 -0.53 5.48 -7.87
N LEU A 47 -1.53 4.84 -8.48
CA LEU A 47 -1.45 3.48 -8.99
C LEU A 47 -0.80 3.46 -10.36
N VAL A 48 0.48 3.10 -10.41
CA VAL A 48 1.24 2.99 -11.66
C VAL A 48 1.29 1.53 -12.10
N PRO A 49 0.83 1.18 -13.31
CA PRO A 49 0.90 -0.19 -13.80
C PRO A 49 2.34 -0.72 -13.75
N VAL A 50 2.54 -1.93 -13.20
CA VAL A 50 3.89 -2.53 -13.03
C VAL A 50 4.64 -2.68 -14.36
N GLY A 51 3.90 -2.86 -15.47
CA GLY A 51 4.48 -2.94 -16.81
C GLY A 51 5.22 -1.67 -17.28
N LEU A 52 5.11 -0.55 -16.56
CA LEU A 52 5.89 0.66 -16.80
C LEU A 52 7.24 0.67 -16.07
N ALA A 53 7.46 -0.29 -15.18
CA ALA A 53 8.75 -0.43 -14.50
C ALA A 53 9.82 -1.00 -15.44
N GLU A 54 11.00 -0.45 -15.34
CA GLU A 54 12.18 -0.95 -16.05
C GLU A 54 13.13 -1.57 -15.04
N GLU A 55 13.67 -2.73 -15.38
CA GLU A 55 14.73 -3.31 -14.55
C GLU A 55 15.93 -2.36 -14.50
N PRO A 56 16.49 -2.13 -13.32
CA PRO A 56 17.71 -1.37 -13.19
C PRO A 56 18.78 -2.01 -14.08
N GLY A 57 19.38 -1.22 -14.98
CA GLY A 57 20.54 -1.67 -15.76
C GLY A 57 21.70 -2.05 -14.85
N ASP A 58 22.70 -2.78 -15.39
CA ASP A 58 23.89 -3.20 -14.64
C ASP A 58 24.54 -2.03 -13.87
N GLY A 59 24.49 -2.13 -12.52
CA GLY A 59 25.04 -1.12 -11.60
C GLY A 59 24.07 -0.02 -11.18
N ALA A 60 22.85 0.03 -11.67
CA ALA A 60 21.82 0.95 -11.18
C ALA A 60 21.07 0.32 -10.00
N SER A 61 21.00 1.03 -8.89
CA SER A 61 20.23 0.61 -7.70
C SER A 61 18.83 1.22 -7.64
N GLU A 62 18.48 2.07 -8.59
CA GLU A 62 17.23 2.83 -8.62
C GLU A 62 16.30 2.28 -9.69
N LEU A 63 15.07 2.00 -9.31
CA LEU A 63 14.00 1.60 -10.22
C LEU A 63 13.68 2.77 -11.16
N ALA A 64 13.53 2.51 -12.45
CA ALA A 64 13.07 3.48 -13.43
C ALA A 64 11.64 3.18 -13.88
N LEU A 65 10.89 4.25 -14.19
CA LEU A 65 9.53 4.16 -14.73
C LEU A 65 9.48 4.83 -16.10
N ARG A 66 8.80 4.19 -17.06
CA ARG A 66 8.59 4.70 -18.43
C ARG A 66 7.45 5.74 -18.53
N CYS A 67 7.16 6.45 -17.46
CA CYS A 67 6.24 7.57 -17.43
C CYS A 67 6.94 8.83 -16.94
N ASN A 68 6.46 9.99 -17.29
CA ASN A 68 6.93 11.27 -16.79
C ASN A 68 6.02 11.79 -15.66
N ALA A 69 6.38 12.88 -15.00
CA ALA A 69 5.61 13.45 -13.90
C ALA A 69 4.18 13.84 -14.32
N LYS A 70 4.01 14.33 -15.55
CA LYS A 70 2.69 14.67 -16.07
C LYS A 70 1.83 13.44 -16.34
N ASP A 71 2.41 12.34 -16.80
CA ASP A 71 1.70 11.08 -16.96
C ASP A 71 1.25 10.55 -15.61
N LEU A 72 2.09 10.71 -14.57
CA LEU A 72 1.79 10.29 -13.21
C LEU A 72 0.52 10.95 -12.67
N GLU A 73 0.28 12.21 -12.97
CA GLU A 73 -0.95 12.93 -12.57
C GLU A 73 -2.25 12.32 -13.12
N HIS A 74 -2.16 11.56 -14.21
CA HIS A 74 -3.31 10.93 -14.86
C HIS A 74 -3.63 9.52 -14.34
N PHE A 75 -2.75 8.92 -13.55
CA PHE A 75 -3.03 7.64 -12.90
C PHE A 75 -3.97 7.82 -11.71
N ASP A 76 -4.72 6.76 -11.40
CA ASP A 76 -5.69 6.76 -10.31
C ASP A 76 -4.99 6.98 -8.95
N LEU A 77 -5.67 7.70 -8.06
CA LEU A 77 -5.25 7.85 -6.67
C LEU A 77 -5.47 6.55 -5.90
N VAL A 78 -4.54 6.21 -5.03
CA VAL A 78 -4.69 5.07 -4.11
C VAL A 78 -5.64 5.42 -2.97
N HIS A 79 -5.54 6.66 -2.47
CA HIS A 79 -6.39 7.14 -1.38
C HIS A 79 -7.38 8.17 -1.92
N GLU A 80 -8.64 7.99 -1.60
CA GLU A 80 -9.69 8.95 -1.94
C GLU A 80 -10.41 9.39 -0.67
N PHE A 81 -10.74 10.68 -0.62
CA PHE A 81 -11.49 11.27 0.49
C PHE A 81 -12.89 11.59 0.00
N GLU A 82 -13.91 11.11 0.68
CA GLU A 82 -15.30 11.44 0.41
C GLU A 82 -15.94 12.07 1.65
N VAL A 83 -16.64 13.18 1.47
CA VAL A 83 -17.43 13.80 2.54
C VAL A 83 -18.83 13.26 2.42
N LEU A 84 -19.29 12.53 3.43
CA LEU A 84 -20.63 11.97 3.50
C LEU A 84 -21.44 12.64 4.61
N HIS A 85 -22.74 12.79 4.37
CA HIS A 85 -23.68 13.14 5.44
C HIS A 85 -24.01 11.91 6.28
N VAL A 86 -24.27 12.10 7.56
CA VAL A 86 -24.61 10.97 8.46
C VAL A 86 -25.81 10.21 7.92
N GLY A 87 -25.60 8.94 7.59
CA GLY A 87 -26.59 8.03 7.00
C GLY A 87 -26.42 7.78 5.50
N GLU A 88 -25.56 8.53 4.82
CA GLU A 88 -25.15 8.21 3.45
C GLU A 88 -24.14 7.04 3.43
N ARG A 89 -24.17 6.27 2.36
CA ARG A 89 -23.21 5.22 2.11
C ARG A 89 -22.23 5.67 1.03
N PRO A 90 -20.94 5.26 1.11
CA PRO A 90 -20.00 5.47 0.02
C PRO A 90 -20.55 4.93 -1.29
N LYS A 91 -20.26 5.59 -2.39
CA LYS A 91 -20.63 5.09 -3.71
C LYS A 91 -19.86 3.83 -4.01
N GLU A 92 -20.57 2.73 -4.19
CA GLU A 92 -19.95 1.49 -4.68
C GLU A 92 -19.46 1.72 -6.12
N ASP A 93 -18.16 1.65 -6.33
CA ASP A 93 -17.58 1.60 -7.67
C ASP A 93 -17.33 0.13 -8.02
N PRO A 94 -17.92 -0.41 -9.11
CA PRO A 94 -17.74 -1.82 -9.47
C PRO A 94 -16.29 -2.20 -9.83
N LYS A 95 -15.41 -1.22 -10.02
CA LYS A 95 -14.00 -1.43 -10.39
C LYS A 95 -13.07 -1.55 -9.18
N TRP A 96 -13.48 -1.02 -8.04
CA TRP A 96 -12.63 -0.88 -6.87
C TRP A 96 -13.19 -1.66 -5.69
N ASP A 97 -12.30 -2.28 -4.92
CA ASP A 97 -12.64 -2.79 -3.60
C ASP A 97 -12.44 -1.65 -2.61
N VAL A 98 -13.54 -1.10 -2.10
CA VAL A 98 -13.49 -0.14 -1.02
C VAL A 98 -13.33 -0.93 0.28
N GLY A 99 -12.12 -0.98 0.80
CA GLY A 99 -11.84 -1.62 2.08
C GLY A 99 -12.65 -0.94 3.19
N VAL A 100 -13.53 -1.68 3.83
CA VAL A 100 -14.38 -1.17 4.92
C VAL A 100 -13.56 -0.90 6.19
N GLU A 101 -12.29 -1.33 6.22
CA GLU A 101 -11.46 -1.34 7.42
C GLU A 101 -10.69 -0.03 7.68
N ASP A 102 -10.58 0.85 6.68
CA ASP A 102 -9.83 2.11 6.80
C ASP A 102 -10.73 3.36 6.87
N ILE A 103 -11.94 3.24 7.37
CA ILE A 103 -12.83 4.38 7.57
C ILE A 103 -12.38 5.17 8.79
N VAL A 104 -11.62 6.23 8.58
CA VAL A 104 -11.31 7.20 9.63
C VAL A 104 -12.45 8.22 9.69
N VAL A 105 -13.33 8.04 10.67
CA VAL A 105 -14.40 9.01 10.97
C VAL A 105 -13.80 10.17 11.75
N THR A 106 -13.55 11.28 11.10
CA THR A 106 -13.20 12.53 11.79
C THR A 106 -14.45 13.39 11.95
N PRO A 107 -15.02 13.51 13.17
CA PRO A 107 -16.13 14.42 13.38
C PRO A 107 -15.66 15.87 13.19
N SER A 108 -16.26 16.57 12.24
CA SER A 108 -16.02 18.00 12.05
C SER A 108 -16.67 18.78 13.19
N TYR A 109 -15.90 19.09 14.23
CA TYR A 109 -16.28 20.08 15.21
C TYR A 109 -15.97 21.47 14.65
N ALA A 110 -16.95 22.17 14.11
CA ALA A 110 -16.84 23.59 13.91
C ALA A 110 -16.73 24.25 15.30
N PRO A 111 -15.64 24.96 15.65
CA PRO A 111 -15.60 25.73 16.88
C PRO A 111 -16.54 26.91 16.73
N THR A 112 -17.75 26.81 17.29
CA THR A 112 -18.59 27.97 17.48
C THR A 112 -17.92 28.84 18.54
N ALA A 113 -17.29 29.93 18.08
CA ALA A 113 -16.91 31.02 18.95
C ALA A 113 -18.22 31.61 19.53
N PHE A 114 -18.30 31.59 20.85
CA PHE A 114 -19.35 32.05 21.76
C PHE A 114 -20.20 30.91 22.36
N GLY A 115 -19.95 30.74 23.65
CA GLY A 115 -20.66 29.82 24.52
C GLY A 115 -22.12 30.25 24.71
N GLU A 116 -23.03 29.62 23.96
CA GLU A 116 -24.41 29.47 24.32
C GLU A 116 -24.82 28.03 24.02
N TYR A 117 -25.15 27.34 25.09
CA TYR A 117 -25.81 26.06 25.06
C TYR A 117 -27.22 26.25 24.53
N SER A 118 -27.41 26.32 23.25
CA SER A 118 -28.74 26.25 22.64
C SER A 118 -28.92 24.87 22.03
N GLY A 119 -29.97 24.22 22.48
CA GLY A 119 -30.29 22.81 22.29
C GLY A 119 -30.27 22.32 20.86
N ALA A 120 -29.91 21.09 20.76
CA ALA A 120 -30.18 20.09 19.72
C ALA A 120 -30.87 20.63 18.44
N GLY A 121 -30.12 21.30 17.61
CA GLY A 121 -30.35 21.26 16.17
C GLY A 121 -29.59 20.04 15.65
N ALA A 122 -30.29 19.13 14.98
CA ALA A 122 -29.65 18.11 14.17
C ALA A 122 -28.92 18.85 13.03
N GLY A 123 -27.70 19.33 13.32
CA GLY A 123 -26.82 19.87 12.30
C GLY A 123 -26.38 18.72 11.41
N ASP A 124 -26.39 18.93 10.11
CA ASP A 124 -25.76 18.05 9.14
C ASP A 124 -24.34 17.75 9.60
N SER A 125 -24.16 16.61 10.24
CA SER A 125 -22.84 16.14 10.63
C SER A 125 -22.20 15.51 9.40
N GLU A 126 -21.29 16.25 8.80
CA GLU A 126 -20.44 15.76 7.73
C GLU A 126 -19.34 14.87 8.32
N VAL A 127 -19.12 13.74 7.69
CA VAL A 127 -18.09 12.78 8.04
C VAL A 127 -17.17 12.65 6.84
N THR A 128 -15.90 12.94 7.02
CA THR A 128 -14.89 12.65 5.98
C THR A 128 -14.48 11.21 6.11
N ILE A 129 -14.66 10.45 5.05
CA ILE A 129 -14.23 9.06 4.95
C ILE A 129 -13.01 9.04 4.04
N SER A 130 -11.95 8.37 4.50
CA SER A 130 -10.81 8.01 3.68
C SER A 130 -10.93 6.53 3.34
N TYR A 131 -10.75 6.17 2.10
CA TYR A 131 -10.70 4.78 1.67
C TYR A 131 -9.65 4.55 0.60
N ASP A 132 -9.08 3.34 0.62
CA ASP A 132 -8.11 2.92 -0.35
C ASP A 132 -8.82 2.43 -1.62
N ARG A 133 -8.42 2.95 -2.76
CA ARG A 133 -8.89 2.50 -4.07
C ARG A 133 -7.91 1.46 -4.59
N VAL A 134 -8.22 0.21 -4.32
CA VAL A 134 -7.47 -0.93 -4.86
C VAL A 134 -8.36 -1.66 -5.86
N PRO A 135 -7.85 -2.09 -7.03
CA PRO A 135 -8.64 -2.84 -7.98
C PRO A 135 -9.27 -4.07 -7.36
N LYS A 136 -10.51 -4.37 -7.74
CA LYS A 136 -11.29 -5.43 -7.11
C LYS A 136 -10.60 -6.78 -7.16
N GLY A 137 -10.45 -7.43 -6.00
CA GLY A 137 -9.75 -8.70 -5.84
C GLY A 137 -8.24 -8.59 -5.71
N GLU A 138 -7.72 -7.38 -5.69
CA GLU A 138 -6.31 -7.09 -5.44
C GLU A 138 -6.12 -6.57 -4.01
N ILE A 139 -4.90 -6.61 -3.53
CA ILE A 139 -4.52 -6.19 -2.17
C ILE A 139 -3.31 -5.26 -2.27
N GLU A 140 -3.36 -4.15 -1.58
CA GLU A 140 -2.20 -3.29 -1.37
C GLU A 140 -1.28 -3.93 -0.32
N LEU A 141 -0.07 -4.30 -0.73
CA LEU A 141 0.97 -4.77 0.16
C LEU A 141 1.81 -3.58 0.60
N ARG A 142 1.59 -3.14 1.81
CA ARG A 142 2.25 -1.98 2.40
C ARG A 142 3.59 -2.35 3.03
N ARG A 143 4.54 -1.43 2.98
CA ARG A 143 5.82 -1.57 3.68
C ARG A 143 5.67 -1.85 5.17
N ALA A 144 4.62 -1.34 5.80
CA ALA A 144 4.32 -1.56 7.21
C ALA A 144 3.56 -2.86 7.47
N SER A 145 3.10 -3.58 6.44
CA SER A 145 2.33 -4.83 6.61
C SER A 145 3.10 -5.82 7.47
N SER A 146 2.41 -6.37 8.46
CA SER A 146 2.98 -7.32 9.40
C SER A 146 3.09 -8.71 8.78
N VAL A 147 4.20 -9.39 8.99
CA VAL A 147 4.42 -10.76 8.52
C VAL A 147 4.29 -11.73 9.69
N TYR A 148 3.37 -12.69 9.57
CA TYR A 148 3.13 -13.73 10.57
C TYR A 148 3.51 -15.11 10.05
N SER A 149 3.96 -15.97 10.95
CA SER A 149 4.14 -17.41 10.70
C SER A 149 2.81 -18.17 10.77
N ALA A 150 2.79 -19.40 10.26
CA ALA A 150 1.63 -20.29 10.30
C ALA A 150 1.13 -20.57 11.74
N ASP A 151 1.99 -20.48 12.72
CA ASP A 151 1.70 -20.63 14.16
C ASP A 151 1.41 -19.29 14.87
N GLY A 152 1.15 -18.23 14.11
CA GLY A 152 0.65 -16.94 14.61
C GLY A 152 1.69 -16.04 15.26
N HIS A 153 3.00 -16.30 15.08
CA HIS A 153 4.04 -15.44 15.60
C HIS A 153 4.33 -14.29 14.63
N LEU A 154 4.39 -13.07 15.15
CA LEU A 154 4.88 -11.91 14.40
C LEU A 154 6.36 -12.12 14.08
N LEU A 155 6.70 -12.08 12.81
CA LEU A 155 8.05 -12.27 12.29
C LEU A 155 8.76 -10.96 11.99
N GLY A 156 8.01 -9.96 11.51
CA GLY A 156 8.54 -8.66 11.13
C GLY A 156 7.58 -7.86 10.27
N SER A 157 8.10 -6.93 9.49
CA SER A 157 7.35 -6.09 8.56
C SER A 157 7.90 -6.19 7.14
N VAL A 158 7.01 -6.09 6.15
CA VAL A 158 7.36 -6.12 4.73
C VAL A 158 8.35 -5.00 4.39
N ASP A 159 9.36 -5.32 3.58
CA ASP A 159 10.38 -4.39 3.10
C ASP A 159 10.43 -4.32 1.56
N GLY A 160 9.99 -5.37 0.88
CA GLY A 160 9.96 -5.41 -0.57
C GLY A 160 9.58 -6.75 -1.16
N VAL A 161 9.58 -6.79 -2.47
CA VAL A 161 9.25 -8.01 -3.23
C VAL A 161 10.19 -8.18 -4.43
N ASP A 162 10.43 -9.43 -4.83
CA ASP A 162 10.98 -9.76 -6.14
C ASP A 162 9.87 -10.16 -7.10
N VAL A 163 9.94 -9.62 -8.28
CA VAL A 163 9.02 -9.90 -9.40
C VAL A 163 9.78 -10.64 -10.49
N SER A 164 9.27 -11.79 -10.91
CA SER A 164 9.79 -12.60 -12.03
C SER A 164 9.09 -12.23 -13.34
N GLU A 165 9.45 -12.95 -14.41
CA GLU A 165 8.78 -12.79 -15.71
C GLU A 165 7.25 -12.92 -15.60
N GLY A 166 6.53 -12.04 -16.30
CA GLY A 166 5.08 -11.97 -16.29
C GLY A 166 4.52 -11.40 -14.99
N ASP A 167 5.30 -10.55 -14.31
CA ASP A 167 4.91 -9.80 -13.11
C ASP A 167 4.52 -10.66 -11.91
N ARG A 168 5.00 -11.91 -11.87
CA ARG A 168 4.71 -12.82 -10.75
C ARG A 168 5.57 -12.51 -9.55
N LEU A 169 4.94 -12.46 -8.39
CA LEU A 169 5.65 -12.42 -7.11
C LEU A 169 6.53 -13.68 -6.99
N ALA A 170 7.84 -13.50 -6.94
CA ALA A 170 8.80 -14.58 -6.77
C ALA A 170 9.22 -14.73 -5.30
N ARG A 171 9.52 -13.64 -4.62
CA ARG A 171 9.92 -13.60 -3.21
C ARG A 171 9.36 -12.40 -2.49
N LEU A 172 9.08 -12.58 -1.22
CA LEU A 172 8.78 -11.51 -0.28
C LEU A 172 10.01 -11.29 0.61
N PHE A 173 10.36 -10.02 0.81
CA PHE A 173 11.38 -9.60 1.77
C PHE A 173 10.72 -8.93 2.95
N PHE A 174 11.16 -9.28 4.15
CA PHE A 174 10.68 -8.63 5.36
C PHE A 174 11.83 -8.43 6.36
N GLN A 175 11.72 -7.38 7.15
CA GLN A 175 12.68 -7.04 8.19
C GLN A 175 12.28 -7.76 9.48
N ARG A 176 13.19 -8.60 10.02
CA ARG A 176 13.03 -9.28 11.31
C ARG A 176 13.99 -8.69 12.33
N GLY A 177 13.50 -8.44 13.55
CA GLY A 177 14.33 -8.01 14.68
C GLY A 177 14.00 -6.64 15.23
N HIS A 178 14.61 -6.31 16.39
CA HIS A 178 14.40 -5.04 17.10
C HIS A 178 15.54 -4.06 16.81
N PHE A 179 15.19 -2.81 16.75
CA PHE A 179 15.90 -1.53 16.63
C PHE A 179 17.36 -1.53 16.13
N TRP A 180 18.24 -2.38 16.66
CA TRP A 180 19.69 -2.41 16.34
C TRP A 180 20.13 -3.63 15.54
N TRP A 181 19.27 -4.64 15.38
CA TRP A 181 19.59 -5.94 14.74
C TRP A 181 18.50 -6.33 13.75
N LYS A 182 18.21 -5.43 12.81
CA LYS A 182 17.28 -5.76 11.71
C LYS A 182 18.01 -6.66 10.70
N ARG A 183 17.40 -7.77 10.38
CA ARG A 183 17.85 -8.68 9.32
C ARG A 183 16.75 -8.79 8.29
N GLU A 184 17.14 -8.70 7.03
CA GLU A 184 16.27 -8.98 5.93
C GLU A 184 16.16 -10.49 5.75
N ILE A 185 14.94 -10.99 5.65
CA ILE A 185 14.63 -12.38 5.36
C ILE A 185 13.87 -12.41 4.05
N ALA A 186 14.27 -13.31 3.14
CA ALA A 186 13.58 -13.57 1.90
C ALA A 186 12.86 -14.90 1.98
N VAL A 187 11.58 -14.91 1.63
CA VAL A 187 10.79 -16.14 1.51
C VAL A 187 10.19 -16.25 0.10
N PRO A 188 10.14 -17.46 -0.48
CA PRO A 188 9.50 -17.65 -1.77
C PRO A 188 8.00 -17.38 -1.67
N ALA A 189 7.40 -16.88 -2.75
CA ALA A 189 5.97 -16.55 -2.79
C ALA A 189 5.05 -17.75 -2.50
N GLU A 190 5.52 -18.96 -2.82
CA GLU A 190 4.80 -20.20 -2.52
C GLU A 190 4.62 -20.45 -1.03
N SER A 191 5.52 -19.89 -0.21
CA SER A 191 5.44 -19.97 1.25
C SER A 191 4.39 -19.05 1.84
N ILE A 192 3.78 -18.14 1.05
CA ILE A 192 2.75 -17.24 1.53
C ILE A 192 1.39 -17.94 1.39
N SER A 193 0.71 -18.12 2.52
CA SER A 193 -0.60 -18.75 2.58
C SER A 193 -1.74 -17.73 2.38
N LYS A 194 -1.55 -16.49 2.85
CA LYS A 194 -2.60 -15.46 2.79
C LYS A 194 -2.01 -14.06 2.71
N PHE A 195 -2.67 -13.22 1.91
CA PHE A 195 -2.49 -11.78 1.91
C PHE A 195 -3.75 -11.11 2.46
N GLU A 196 -3.58 -10.11 3.29
CA GLU A 196 -4.61 -9.19 3.78
C GLU A 196 -4.02 -7.78 3.75
N SER A 197 -4.85 -6.73 3.81
CA SER A 197 -4.41 -5.34 3.60
C SER A 197 -3.16 -4.94 4.40
N ASP A 198 -3.08 -5.32 5.68
CA ASP A 198 -1.94 -4.98 6.55
C ASP A 198 -1.19 -6.21 7.07
N THR A 199 -1.48 -7.39 6.51
CA THR A 199 -0.95 -8.64 7.06
C THR A 199 -0.63 -9.65 5.96
N VAL A 200 0.55 -10.25 6.08
CA VAL A 200 0.97 -11.41 5.28
C VAL A 200 1.15 -12.60 6.20
N THR A 201 0.45 -13.70 5.94
CA THR A 201 0.61 -14.95 6.69
C THR A 201 1.40 -15.95 5.86
N LEU A 202 2.48 -16.48 6.43
CA LEU A 202 3.27 -17.53 5.82
C LEU A 202 2.67 -18.91 6.15
N GLY A 203 2.83 -19.85 5.25
CA GLY A 203 2.55 -21.28 5.48
C GLY A 203 3.63 -22.00 6.31
N LEU A 204 4.71 -21.31 6.66
CA LEU A 204 5.84 -21.80 7.43
C LEU A 204 5.68 -21.45 8.91
N LYS A 205 6.07 -22.37 9.79
CA LYS A 205 6.19 -22.08 11.23
C LYS A 205 7.45 -21.26 11.50
N LYS A 206 7.47 -20.61 12.65
CA LYS A 206 8.61 -19.78 13.07
C LYS A 206 9.95 -20.53 13.06
N ASP A 207 9.93 -21.81 13.42
CA ASP A 207 11.12 -22.67 13.53
C ASP A 207 11.62 -23.17 12.16
N GLU A 208 10.76 -23.11 11.13
CA GLU A 208 11.08 -23.53 9.76
C GLU A 208 11.72 -22.40 8.93
N LEU A 209 11.72 -21.18 9.47
CA LEU A 209 12.37 -20.06 8.83
C LEU A 209 13.89 -20.13 8.97
N PRO A 210 14.64 -19.67 7.95
CA PRO A 210 16.10 -19.68 8.04
C PRO A 210 16.57 -18.93 9.28
N ALA A 211 17.31 -19.64 10.13
CA ALA A 211 17.94 -19.13 11.33
C ALA A 211 19.29 -18.51 10.98
N HIS A 212 19.33 -17.45 10.15
CA HIS A 212 20.61 -16.79 9.85
C HIS A 212 20.50 -15.27 9.85
#